data_763e539145c77e27d5c47445c81b8890
#
_entry.id   763e539145c77e27d5c47445c81b8890
#
_cell.length_a   1.000
_cell.length_b   1.000
_cell.length_c   1.000
_cell.angle_alpha   90.00
_cell.angle_beta   90.00
_cell.angle_gamma   90.00
#
_symmetry.space_group_name_H-M   'P 1'
#
loop_
_entity.id
_entity.type
_entity.pdbx_description
1 polymer ?
#
loop_
_entity_poly.entity_id
_entity_poly.type
_entity_poly.pdbx_seq_one_letter_code
_entity_poly.pdbx_strand_id
1 'polypeptide(L)'
;SFGPQRVISTGDEPGKIIGADLDGDGDMDAVVSLRQADRVVWFANEGSGLWGPAQVITELVNGPDELDAKDLDGDGDLDLLSASSFDNTIAWYENTGAGVFGAQQIISSNTWSAVSVHGVDLDNDGDVDVLSAGFYDNLIAWHENLGGGELGVRQIIVSDLDGPTSVNSKDLNDDGLMDVIATSFYDGRIVWLANLGN
;
A
#
# COMPACT_ATOMS: atom_id res chain seq x y z
N SER A 1 -28.99 -8.03 0.18
CA SER A 1 -28.67 -9.46 0.41
C SER A 1 -27.46 -9.84 -0.42
N PHE A 2 -26.61 -10.70 0.11
CA PHE A 2 -25.44 -11.23 -0.61
C PHE A 2 -25.82 -12.55 -1.30
N GLY A 3 -25.14 -12.88 -2.41
CA GLY A 3 -25.24 -14.17 -3.09
C GLY A 3 -24.46 -15.28 -2.35
N PRO A 4 -24.43 -16.50 -2.91
CA PRO A 4 -23.65 -17.59 -2.35
C PRO A 4 -22.14 -17.26 -2.42
N GLN A 5 -21.38 -17.78 -1.44
CA GLN A 5 -19.92 -17.69 -1.44
C GLN A 5 -19.33 -18.30 -2.72
N ARG A 6 -18.37 -17.60 -3.32
CA ARG A 6 -17.54 -18.11 -4.41
C ARG A 6 -16.08 -18.09 -3.96
N VAL A 7 -15.33 -19.14 -4.24
CA VAL A 7 -13.91 -19.26 -3.91
C VAL A 7 -13.09 -18.88 -5.14
N ILE A 8 -12.23 -17.87 -5.00
CA ILE A 8 -11.29 -17.43 -6.05
C ILE A 8 -10.12 -18.40 -6.12
N SER A 9 -9.51 -18.70 -4.97
CA SER A 9 -8.37 -19.61 -4.84
C SER A 9 -8.36 -20.29 -3.48
N THR A 10 -7.57 -21.35 -3.34
CA THR A 10 -7.32 -22.06 -2.07
C THR A 10 -5.83 -22.36 -1.94
N GLY A 11 -5.28 -22.22 -0.72
CA GLY A 11 -3.85 -22.47 -0.40
C GLY A 11 -3.13 -21.23 0.11
N ASP A 12 -1.86 -21.36 0.43
CA ASP A 12 -0.85 -20.33 0.71
C ASP A 12 -1.22 -19.21 1.70
N GLU A 13 -1.96 -19.49 2.76
CA GLU A 13 -2.24 -18.60 3.91
C GLU A 13 -2.34 -17.09 3.52
N PRO A 14 -3.44 -16.66 2.86
CA PRO A 14 -3.60 -15.29 2.41
C PRO A 14 -3.69 -14.33 3.61
N GLY A 15 -3.01 -13.19 3.51
CA GLY A 15 -3.01 -12.09 4.46
C GLY A 15 -3.93 -10.96 4.04
N LYS A 16 -3.35 -9.86 3.57
CA LYS A 16 -4.07 -8.69 3.04
C LYS A 16 -4.66 -8.99 1.68
N ILE A 17 -5.86 -8.45 1.43
CA ILE A 17 -6.48 -8.40 0.10
C ILE A 17 -6.94 -6.98 -0.20
N ILE A 18 -6.70 -6.53 -1.42
CA ILE A 18 -7.25 -5.29 -1.97
C ILE A 18 -7.90 -5.56 -3.32
N GLY A 19 -8.79 -4.66 -3.75
CA GLY A 19 -9.35 -4.66 -5.10
C GLY A 19 -8.77 -3.49 -5.89
N ALA A 20 -8.28 -3.76 -7.11
CA ALA A 20 -7.75 -2.77 -8.03
C ALA A 20 -7.93 -3.27 -9.47
N ASP A 21 -8.20 -2.40 -10.42
CA ASP A 21 -8.20 -2.71 -11.85
C ASP A 21 -6.75 -2.63 -12.34
N LEU A 22 -6.05 -3.77 -12.39
CA LEU A 22 -4.61 -3.81 -12.69
C LEU A 22 -4.32 -4.00 -14.17
N ASP A 23 -5.25 -4.57 -14.92
CA ASP A 23 -5.05 -4.78 -16.36
C ASP A 23 -5.78 -3.77 -17.23
N GLY A 24 -6.52 -2.84 -16.62
CA GLY A 24 -7.17 -1.73 -17.30
C GLY A 24 -8.43 -2.13 -18.08
N ASP A 25 -9.04 -3.29 -17.75
CA ASP A 25 -10.23 -3.80 -18.45
C ASP A 25 -11.56 -3.25 -17.89
N GLY A 26 -11.51 -2.56 -16.74
CA GLY A 26 -12.63 -1.94 -16.04
C GLY A 26 -13.28 -2.83 -14.98
N ASP A 27 -12.88 -4.08 -14.83
CA ASP A 27 -13.31 -4.98 -13.77
C ASP A 27 -12.27 -4.97 -12.60
N MET A 28 -12.74 -4.98 -11.35
CA MET A 28 -11.84 -4.94 -10.19
C MET A 28 -11.22 -6.32 -9.95
N ASP A 29 -9.90 -6.38 -9.98
CA ASP A 29 -9.10 -7.57 -9.71
C ASP A 29 -8.88 -7.77 -8.20
N ALA A 30 -8.38 -8.95 -7.83
CA ALA A 30 -8.02 -9.26 -6.45
C ALA A 30 -6.50 -9.35 -6.30
N VAL A 31 -5.91 -8.44 -5.52
CA VAL A 31 -4.48 -8.46 -5.17
C VAL A 31 -4.33 -8.99 -3.76
N VAL A 32 -3.45 -9.97 -3.57
CA VAL A 32 -3.35 -10.72 -2.30
C VAL A 32 -1.90 -10.84 -1.87
N SER A 33 -1.62 -10.48 -0.60
CA SER A 33 -0.37 -10.86 0.04
C SER A 33 -0.45 -12.29 0.57
N LEU A 34 0.56 -13.10 0.28
CA LEU A 34 0.73 -14.46 0.79
C LEU A 34 1.87 -14.43 1.81
N ARG A 35 1.53 -14.06 3.05
CA ARG A 35 2.49 -13.68 4.10
C ARG A 35 3.48 -14.79 4.45
N GLN A 36 3.02 -16.05 4.48
CA GLN A 36 3.87 -17.21 4.79
C GLN A 36 4.65 -17.71 3.56
N ALA A 37 4.18 -17.39 2.37
CA ALA A 37 4.82 -17.76 1.11
C ALA A 37 5.76 -16.68 0.58
N ASP A 38 5.88 -15.53 1.30
CA ASP A 38 6.72 -14.40 0.92
C ASP A 38 6.47 -13.93 -0.53
N ARG A 39 5.18 -13.79 -0.87
CA ARG A 39 4.75 -13.41 -2.21
C ARG A 39 3.60 -12.42 -2.20
N VAL A 40 3.50 -11.66 -3.29
CA VAL A 40 2.28 -10.95 -3.67
C VAL A 40 1.82 -11.46 -5.02
N VAL A 41 0.54 -11.79 -5.10
CA VAL A 41 -0.11 -12.29 -6.32
C VAL A 41 -1.37 -11.50 -6.62
N TRP A 42 -1.81 -11.55 -7.87
CA TRP A 42 -3.11 -11.03 -8.24
C TRP A 42 -3.89 -12.03 -9.10
N PHE A 43 -5.19 -11.85 -9.16
CA PHE A 43 -6.13 -12.66 -9.93
C PHE A 43 -6.96 -11.71 -10.78
N ALA A 44 -6.87 -11.85 -12.10
CA ALA A 44 -7.70 -11.09 -13.03
C ALA A 44 -9.17 -11.47 -12.86
N ASN A 45 -10.03 -10.46 -12.80
CA ASN A 45 -11.48 -10.63 -12.86
C ASN A 45 -11.92 -10.59 -14.33
N GLU A 46 -12.15 -11.75 -14.92
CA GLU A 46 -12.55 -11.88 -16.32
C GLU A 46 -14.04 -11.56 -16.56
N GLY A 47 -14.67 -10.88 -15.58
CA GLY A 47 -16.10 -10.56 -15.63
C GLY A 47 -17.01 -11.74 -15.36
N SER A 48 -18.29 -11.47 -15.15
CA SER A 48 -19.33 -12.49 -14.89
C SER A 48 -19.01 -13.44 -13.72
N GLY A 49 -18.07 -13.07 -12.84
CA GLY A 49 -17.61 -13.85 -11.70
C GLY A 49 -16.64 -14.98 -12.05
N LEU A 50 -15.97 -14.86 -13.17
CA LEU A 50 -14.83 -15.70 -13.57
C LEU A 50 -13.54 -15.02 -13.10
N TRP A 51 -12.58 -15.83 -12.69
CA TRP A 51 -11.28 -15.38 -12.20
C TRP A 51 -10.17 -16.12 -12.93
N GLY A 52 -9.15 -15.39 -13.36
CA GLY A 52 -7.94 -15.92 -13.96
C GLY A 52 -7.09 -16.70 -12.93
N PRO A 53 -6.02 -17.36 -13.39
CA PRO A 53 -5.06 -17.99 -12.50
C PRO A 53 -4.26 -16.93 -11.72
N ALA A 54 -3.67 -17.34 -10.57
CA ALA A 54 -2.75 -16.49 -9.83
C ALA A 54 -1.57 -16.04 -10.70
N GLN A 55 -1.35 -14.75 -10.76
CA GLN A 55 -0.19 -14.13 -11.40
C GLN A 55 0.71 -13.54 -10.31
N VAL A 56 2.01 -13.82 -10.36
CA VAL A 56 2.95 -13.36 -9.32
C VAL A 56 3.40 -11.94 -9.68
N ILE A 57 3.21 -11.00 -8.74
CA ILE A 57 3.78 -9.66 -8.83
C ILE A 57 5.22 -9.70 -8.33
N THR A 58 5.44 -10.30 -7.16
CA THR A 58 6.78 -10.38 -6.56
C THR A 58 6.95 -11.57 -5.64
N GLU A 59 8.20 -12.07 -5.55
CA GLU A 59 8.71 -13.01 -4.54
C GLU A 59 9.88 -12.38 -3.73
N LEU A 60 10.02 -11.05 -3.82
CA LEU A 60 11.09 -10.28 -3.14
C LEU A 60 10.58 -9.55 -1.89
N VAL A 61 9.54 -10.09 -1.25
CA VAL A 61 8.97 -9.58 0.02
C VAL A 61 9.18 -10.62 1.11
N ASN A 62 9.28 -10.18 2.36
CA ASN A 62 9.34 -11.10 3.50
C ASN A 62 8.31 -10.66 4.55
N GLY A 63 7.23 -11.46 4.69
CA GLY A 63 6.10 -11.12 5.54
C GLY A 63 5.33 -9.89 5.05
N PRO A 64 4.77 -9.88 3.82
CA PRO A 64 3.98 -8.75 3.34
C PRO A 64 2.69 -8.62 4.15
N ASP A 65 2.55 -7.50 4.88
CA ASP A 65 1.45 -7.22 5.80
C ASP A 65 0.41 -6.28 5.21
N GLU A 66 0.83 -5.25 4.47
CA GLU A 66 -0.08 -4.27 3.87
C GLU A 66 0.23 -4.08 2.38
N LEU A 67 -0.82 -3.78 1.62
CA LEU A 67 -0.81 -3.47 0.19
C LEU A 67 -1.66 -2.24 -0.06
N ASP A 68 -1.25 -1.41 -1.01
CA ASP A 68 -2.08 -0.36 -1.61
C ASP A 68 -1.81 -0.30 -3.12
N ALA A 69 -2.80 0.15 -3.90
CA ALA A 69 -2.67 0.29 -5.35
C ALA A 69 -2.94 1.74 -5.75
N LYS A 70 -1.96 2.37 -6.40
CA LYS A 70 -1.99 3.77 -6.84
C LYS A 70 -1.20 3.92 -8.13
N ASP A 71 -1.61 4.86 -8.96
CA ASP A 71 -0.79 5.36 -10.07
C ASP A 71 0.30 6.27 -9.47
N LEU A 72 1.51 5.70 -9.26
CA LEU A 72 2.58 6.38 -8.55
C LEU A 72 3.48 7.18 -9.50
N ASP A 73 3.61 6.76 -10.75
CA ASP A 73 4.44 7.45 -11.74
C ASP A 73 3.64 8.35 -12.70
N GLY A 74 2.31 8.33 -12.61
CA GLY A 74 1.43 9.20 -13.37
C GLY A 74 1.18 8.73 -14.80
N ASP A 75 1.41 7.45 -15.11
CA ASP A 75 1.24 6.88 -16.46
C ASP A 75 -0.20 6.41 -16.73
N GLY A 76 -1.05 6.32 -15.70
CA GLY A 76 -2.45 5.96 -15.75
C GLY A 76 -2.75 4.50 -15.39
N ASP A 77 -1.74 3.66 -15.21
CA ASP A 77 -1.86 2.29 -14.75
C ASP A 77 -1.69 2.24 -13.21
N LEU A 78 -2.39 1.35 -12.52
CA LEU A 78 -2.26 1.25 -11.06
C LEU A 78 -1.05 0.40 -10.69
N ASP A 79 -0.08 1.01 -10.02
CA ASP A 79 1.07 0.36 -9.41
C ASP A 79 0.72 -0.29 -8.07
N LEU A 80 1.62 -1.12 -7.56
CA LEU A 80 1.46 -1.73 -6.25
C LEU A 80 2.48 -1.19 -5.25
N LEU A 81 1.98 -0.83 -4.07
CA LEU A 81 2.78 -0.55 -2.87
C LEU A 81 2.71 -1.74 -1.91
N SER A 82 3.81 -2.06 -1.24
CA SER A 82 3.86 -3.09 -0.20
C SER A 82 4.63 -2.64 1.05
N ALA A 83 4.13 -3.07 2.21
CA ALA A 83 4.85 -3.02 3.47
C ALA A 83 5.14 -4.44 3.93
N SER A 84 6.42 -4.76 4.20
CA SER A 84 6.89 -6.09 4.56
C SER A 84 7.61 -6.04 5.90
N SER A 85 7.03 -6.74 6.90
CA SER A 85 7.46 -6.57 8.30
C SER A 85 8.73 -7.32 8.67
N PHE A 86 9.06 -8.43 8.01
CA PHE A 86 10.20 -9.26 8.38
C PHE A 86 11.52 -8.80 7.73
N ASP A 87 11.45 -8.07 6.60
CA ASP A 87 12.61 -7.45 5.97
C ASP A 87 12.66 -5.93 6.14
N ASN A 88 11.68 -5.34 6.86
CA ASN A 88 11.63 -3.91 7.20
C ASN A 88 11.51 -3.00 5.97
N THR A 89 10.84 -3.48 4.92
CA THR A 89 10.84 -2.86 3.60
C THR A 89 9.49 -2.23 3.27
N ILE A 90 9.53 -1.00 2.76
CA ILE A 90 8.47 -0.39 1.96
C ILE A 90 8.97 -0.40 0.52
N ALA A 91 8.16 -0.92 -0.39
CA ALA A 91 8.52 -1.02 -1.80
C ALA A 91 7.33 -0.72 -2.71
N TRP A 92 7.62 -0.38 -3.96
CA TRP A 92 6.63 -0.30 -5.00
C TRP A 92 7.06 -1.10 -6.24
N TYR A 93 6.06 -1.41 -7.08
CA TYR A 93 6.20 -2.21 -8.28
C TYR A 93 5.43 -1.50 -9.38
N GLU A 94 6.13 -0.94 -10.34
CA GLU A 94 5.58 -0.29 -11.51
C GLU A 94 4.77 -1.28 -12.34
N ASN A 95 3.53 -0.94 -12.64
CA ASN A 95 2.70 -1.65 -13.60
C ASN A 95 2.92 -1.01 -14.99
N THR A 96 3.59 -1.68 -15.85
CA THR A 96 3.90 -1.19 -17.21
C THR A 96 2.75 -1.39 -18.20
N GLY A 97 1.55 -1.59 -17.69
CA GLY A 97 0.31 -1.82 -18.41
C GLY A 97 -0.13 -3.28 -18.44
N ALA A 98 -1.45 -3.47 -18.47
CA ALA A 98 -2.11 -4.78 -18.52
C ALA A 98 -1.67 -5.77 -17.42
N GLY A 99 -1.41 -5.27 -16.20
CA GLY A 99 -1.01 -6.09 -15.04
C GLY A 99 0.39 -6.68 -15.15
N VAL A 100 1.28 -6.08 -15.95
CA VAL A 100 2.67 -6.50 -16.11
C VAL A 100 3.56 -5.65 -15.21
N PHE A 101 4.06 -6.25 -14.13
CA PHE A 101 4.85 -5.54 -13.13
C PHE A 101 6.35 -5.56 -13.41
N GLY A 102 7.00 -4.41 -13.19
CA GLY A 102 8.43 -4.20 -13.23
C GLY A 102 9.17 -4.79 -12.02
N ALA A 103 10.46 -4.50 -11.92
CA ALA A 103 11.28 -4.91 -10.79
C ALA A 103 10.89 -4.15 -9.51
N GLN A 104 11.07 -4.80 -8.34
CA GLN A 104 10.91 -4.15 -7.05
C GLN A 104 11.76 -2.87 -6.94
N GLN A 105 11.13 -1.77 -6.59
CA GLN A 105 11.77 -0.50 -6.26
C GLN A 105 11.64 -0.24 -4.76
N ILE A 106 12.77 -0.10 -4.06
CA ILE A 106 12.80 0.07 -2.61
C ILE A 106 12.61 1.53 -2.26
N ILE A 107 11.52 1.86 -1.56
CA ILE A 107 11.24 3.17 -1.00
C ILE A 107 12.00 3.34 0.32
N SER A 108 11.93 2.33 1.19
CA SER A 108 12.64 2.29 2.46
C SER A 108 13.04 0.85 2.80
N SER A 109 14.26 0.63 3.24
CA SER A 109 14.76 -0.66 3.76
C SER A 109 15.06 -0.62 5.25
N ASN A 110 14.61 0.43 5.94
CA ASN A 110 14.86 0.66 7.37
C ASN A 110 13.59 1.12 8.11
N THR A 111 12.42 0.70 7.67
CA THR A 111 11.13 0.88 8.36
C THR A 111 10.90 -0.34 9.25
N TRP A 112 11.45 -0.31 10.47
CA TRP A 112 11.50 -1.49 11.34
C TRP A 112 10.11 -2.08 11.63
N SER A 113 9.89 -3.32 11.14
CA SER A 113 8.59 -3.98 11.07
C SER A 113 7.57 -3.10 10.32
N ALA A 114 7.78 -2.93 9.02
CA ALA A 114 6.89 -2.17 8.16
C ALA A 114 5.52 -2.86 8.08
N VAL A 115 4.49 -2.24 8.66
CA VAL A 115 3.16 -2.85 8.83
C VAL A 115 2.05 -2.14 8.09
N SER A 116 2.29 -0.92 7.61
CA SER A 116 1.29 -0.19 6.85
C SER A 116 1.96 0.71 5.82
N VAL A 117 1.35 0.79 4.64
CA VAL A 117 1.71 1.68 3.54
C VAL A 117 0.43 2.26 2.95
N HIS A 118 0.45 3.53 2.53
CA HIS A 118 -0.69 4.19 1.93
C HIS A 118 -0.23 5.27 0.96
N GLY A 119 -0.77 5.25 -0.27
CA GLY A 119 -0.49 6.23 -1.30
C GLY A 119 -1.52 7.37 -1.28
N VAL A 120 -1.05 8.61 -1.27
CA VAL A 120 -1.89 9.83 -1.25
C VAL A 120 -1.08 11.03 -1.73
N ASP A 121 -1.68 11.93 -2.48
CA ASP A 121 -1.14 13.27 -2.73
C ASP A 121 -1.27 14.09 -1.43
N LEU A 122 -0.18 14.20 -0.66
CA LEU A 122 -0.20 14.80 0.68
C LEU A 122 0.09 16.30 0.67
N ASP A 123 0.90 16.78 -0.27
CA ASP A 123 1.25 18.19 -0.39
C ASP A 123 0.47 18.93 -1.49
N ASN A 124 -0.41 18.20 -2.19
CA ASN A 124 -1.35 18.70 -3.18
C ASN A 124 -0.65 19.25 -4.43
N ASP A 125 0.45 18.58 -4.83
CA ASP A 125 1.20 18.89 -6.06
C ASP A 125 0.71 18.09 -7.29
N GLY A 126 -0.12 17.07 -7.06
CA GLY A 126 -0.75 16.22 -8.07
C GLY A 126 -0.06 14.85 -8.22
N ASP A 127 1.07 14.62 -7.60
CA ASP A 127 1.77 13.34 -7.59
C ASP A 127 1.39 12.53 -6.32
N VAL A 128 1.32 11.21 -6.43
CA VAL A 128 0.95 10.35 -5.30
C VAL A 128 2.18 10.07 -4.43
N ASP A 129 2.16 10.55 -3.20
CA ASP A 129 3.17 10.29 -2.18
C ASP A 129 2.94 8.98 -1.44
N VAL A 130 3.90 8.58 -0.58
CA VAL A 130 3.80 7.36 0.21
C VAL A 130 3.91 7.63 1.71
N LEU A 131 2.86 7.27 2.45
CA LEU A 131 2.86 7.18 3.90
C LEU A 131 3.26 5.77 4.35
N SER A 132 4.02 5.66 5.43
CA SER A 132 4.44 4.37 5.99
C SER A 132 4.41 4.36 7.52
N ALA A 133 4.13 3.18 8.10
CA ALA A 133 4.19 2.93 9.53
C ALA A 133 5.17 1.80 9.84
N GLY A 134 6.14 2.07 10.73
CA GLY A 134 7.07 1.08 11.28
C GLY A 134 6.72 0.74 12.72
N PHE A 135 6.27 -0.50 12.98
CA PHE A 135 5.75 -0.90 14.29
C PHE A 135 6.79 -0.75 15.41
N TYR A 136 8.03 -1.15 15.17
CA TYR A 136 9.12 -1.01 16.14
C TYR A 136 9.95 0.27 15.96
N ASP A 137 9.73 1.02 14.87
CA ASP A 137 10.27 2.37 14.72
C ASP A 137 9.49 3.39 15.56
N ASN A 138 8.26 3.06 15.95
CA ASN A 138 7.37 3.94 16.69
C ASN A 138 7.03 5.25 15.95
N LEU A 139 7.02 5.21 14.62
CA LEU A 139 6.83 6.41 13.80
C LEU A 139 5.90 6.18 12.61
N ILE A 140 5.35 7.30 12.13
CA ILE A 140 4.76 7.44 10.81
C ILE A 140 5.70 8.33 9.99
N ALA A 141 5.96 7.92 8.76
CA ALA A 141 6.79 8.66 7.83
C ALA A 141 6.08 8.94 6.51
N TRP A 142 6.54 9.96 5.84
CA TRP A 142 6.15 10.39 4.52
C TRP A 142 7.36 10.34 3.57
N HIS A 143 7.13 9.91 2.35
CA HIS A 143 8.05 9.92 1.23
C HIS A 143 7.38 10.71 0.10
N GLU A 144 7.82 11.94 -0.10
CA GLU A 144 7.36 12.84 -1.14
C GLU A 144 7.70 12.25 -2.51
N ASN A 145 6.74 12.24 -3.43
CA ASN A 145 6.96 11.92 -4.83
C ASN A 145 7.35 13.20 -5.56
N LEU A 146 8.52 13.21 -6.16
CA LEU A 146 9.06 14.36 -6.90
C LEU A 146 8.63 14.35 -8.38
N GLY A 147 7.69 13.48 -8.72
CA GLY A 147 7.16 13.24 -10.06
C GLY A 147 7.74 11.98 -10.72
N GLY A 148 6.86 11.26 -11.44
CA GLY A 148 7.24 10.05 -12.18
C GLY A 148 7.75 8.91 -11.31
N GLY A 149 7.27 8.78 -10.06
CA GLY A 149 7.68 7.74 -9.12
C GLY A 149 9.06 7.95 -8.48
N GLU A 150 9.69 9.12 -8.66
CA GLU A 150 10.95 9.46 -7.96
C GLU A 150 10.65 9.88 -6.52
N LEU A 151 10.85 8.98 -5.57
CA LEU A 151 10.56 9.24 -4.16
C LEU A 151 11.73 9.91 -3.43
N GLY A 152 11.40 10.99 -2.72
CA GLY A 152 12.32 11.77 -1.89
C GLY A 152 12.76 11.03 -0.62
N VAL A 153 13.56 11.73 0.19
CA VAL A 153 14.03 11.17 1.46
C VAL A 153 12.90 11.07 2.48
N ARG A 154 12.92 10.03 3.30
CA ARG A 154 11.96 9.82 4.38
C ARG A 154 11.85 11.04 5.29
N GLN A 155 10.65 11.60 5.41
CA GLN A 155 10.28 12.66 6.34
C GLN A 155 9.46 12.07 7.49
N ILE A 156 9.79 12.39 8.75
CA ILE A 156 9.07 11.86 9.91
C ILE A 156 7.92 12.81 10.24
N ILE A 157 6.68 12.29 10.21
CA ILE A 157 5.47 13.03 10.59
C ILE A 157 5.30 13.00 12.11
N VAL A 158 5.42 11.81 12.72
CA VAL A 158 5.32 11.61 14.16
C VAL A 158 6.22 10.46 14.59
N SER A 159 6.84 10.56 15.78
CA SER A 159 7.83 9.58 16.28
C SER A 159 7.63 9.21 17.76
N ASP A 160 6.42 9.40 18.29
CA ASP A 160 6.08 9.10 19.68
C ASP A 160 4.86 8.16 19.82
N LEU A 161 4.59 7.38 18.78
CA LEU A 161 3.56 6.35 18.78
C LEU A 161 4.17 5.01 19.21
N ASP A 162 3.60 4.38 20.24
CA ASP A 162 4.11 3.08 20.71
C ASP A 162 3.44 1.93 19.96
N GLY A 163 4.14 1.41 18.94
CA GLY A 163 3.67 0.35 18.06
C GLY A 163 2.57 0.80 17.09
N PRO A 164 2.84 1.73 16.14
CA PRO A 164 1.87 2.09 15.12
C PRO A 164 1.50 0.88 14.25
N THR A 165 0.20 0.72 13.97
CA THR A 165 -0.35 -0.44 13.27
C THR A 165 -1.03 -0.12 11.95
N SER A 166 -1.42 1.14 11.75
CA SER A 166 -2.07 1.57 10.52
C SER A 166 -1.85 3.06 10.32
N VAL A 167 -1.65 3.46 9.07
CA VAL A 167 -1.69 4.85 8.62
C VAL A 167 -2.65 4.96 7.44
N ASN A 168 -3.36 6.08 7.38
CA ASN A 168 -4.28 6.42 6.31
C ASN A 168 -4.39 7.95 6.20
N SER A 169 -5.05 8.44 5.18
CA SER A 169 -5.26 9.88 4.98
C SER A 169 -6.71 10.20 4.64
N LYS A 170 -7.13 11.38 5.05
CA LYS A 170 -8.42 11.97 4.71
C LYS A 170 -8.42 13.45 5.07
N ASP A 171 -9.02 14.31 4.25
CA ASP A 171 -9.38 15.66 4.67
C ASP A 171 -10.49 15.55 5.73
N LEU A 172 -10.14 15.81 7.01
CA LEU A 172 -11.04 15.66 8.16
C LEU A 172 -11.57 16.99 8.67
N ASN A 173 -10.94 18.08 8.27
CA ASN A 173 -11.31 19.44 8.70
C ASN A 173 -11.92 20.27 7.58
N ASP A 174 -12.05 19.69 6.36
CA ASP A 174 -12.59 20.32 5.16
C ASP A 174 -11.78 21.55 4.69
N ASP A 175 -10.45 21.53 4.88
CA ASP A 175 -9.54 22.61 4.42
C ASP A 175 -8.94 22.37 3.03
N GLY A 176 -9.20 21.20 2.44
CA GLY A 176 -8.75 20.78 1.13
C GLY A 176 -7.39 20.08 1.13
N LEU A 177 -6.75 19.89 2.30
CA LEU A 177 -5.50 19.15 2.46
C LEU A 177 -5.79 17.75 3.03
N MET A 178 -4.99 16.78 2.64
CA MET A 178 -5.09 15.43 3.21
C MET A 178 -4.39 15.39 4.56
N ASP A 179 -5.16 15.17 5.62
CA ASP A 179 -4.66 14.92 6.97
C ASP A 179 -4.21 13.48 7.13
N VAL A 180 -3.37 13.21 8.12
CA VAL A 180 -2.91 11.86 8.45
C VAL A 180 -3.64 11.33 9.69
N ILE A 181 -4.17 10.11 9.59
CA ILE A 181 -4.74 9.37 10.72
C ILE A 181 -3.97 8.08 10.94
N ALA A 182 -3.71 7.76 12.20
CA ALA A 182 -2.98 6.54 12.53
C ALA A 182 -3.48 5.91 13.83
N THR A 183 -3.20 4.63 13.99
CA THR A 183 -3.46 3.89 15.23
C THR A 183 -2.15 3.35 15.78
N SER A 184 -2.03 3.29 17.11
CA SER A 184 -0.92 2.64 17.79
C SER A 184 -1.40 1.68 18.87
N PHE A 185 -0.70 0.54 18.96
CA PHE A 185 -1.17 -0.62 19.71
C PHE A 185 -0.86 -0.55 21.21
N TYR A 186 0.41 -0.28 21.58
CA TYR A 186 0.82 -0.39 22.98
C TYR A 186 0.35 0.77 23.86
N ASP A 187 0.25 1.97 23.30
CA ASP A 187 -0.28 3.14 24.03
C ASP A 187 -1.77 3.38 23.78
N GLY A 188 -2.40 2.56 22.91
CA GLY A 188 -3.85 2.60 22.68
C GLY A 188 -4.36 3.89 22.06
N ARG A 189 -3.52 4.60 21.28
CA ARG A 189 -3.89 5.87 20.67
C ARG A 189 -4.53 5.68 19.28
N ILE A 190 -5.49 6.54 18.99
CA ILE A 190 -5.95 6.89 17.66
C ILE A 190 -5.59 8.35 17.49
N VAL A 191 -4.76 8.67 16.50
CA VAL A 191 -4.26 10.03 16.30
C VAL A 191 -4.75 10.61 14.98
N TRP A 192 -4.96 11.90 14.99
CA TRP A 192 -5.18 12.74 13.84
C TRP A 192 -4.13 13.84 13.83
N LEU A 193 -3.44 13.97 12.72
CA LEU A 193 -2.39 14.94 12.47
C LEU A 193 -2.88 15.83 11.33
N ALA A 194 -3.32 17.04 11.65
CA ALA A 194 -3.79 17.99 10.68
C ALA A 194 -2.63 18.44 9.79
N ASN A 195 -2.83 18.36 8.49
CA ASN A 195 -1.92 18.94 7.51
C ASN A 195 -2.16 20.46 7.46
N LEU A 196 -1.13 21.24 7.74
CA LEU A 196 -1.25 22.69 7.80
C LEU A 196 -0.80 23.38 6.50
N GLY A 197 -0.46 22.58 5.48
CA GLY A 197 0.18 23.07 4.26
C GLY A 197 1.60 23.61 4.50
N ASN A 198 2.31 23.90 3.42
CA ASN A 198 3.62 24.56 3.45
C ASN A 198 3.48 26.07 3.29
#